data_d14fef46d25d6c5019e6fc6275990d4c
#
_entry.id   d14fef46d25d6c5019e6fc6275990d4c
#
_cell.length_a   1.000
_cell.length_b   1.000
_cell.length_c   1.000
_cell.angle_alpha   90.00
_cell.angle_beta   90.00
_cell.angle_gamma   90.00
#
_symmetry.space_group_name_H-M   'P 1'
#
loop_
_entity.id
_entity.type
_entity.pdbx_description
1 polymer ?
#
loop_
_entity_poly.entity_id
_entity_poly.type
_entity_poly.pdbx_seq_one_letter_code
_entity_poly.pdbx_strand_id
1 'polypeptide(L)'
;HFGVPAAQIREAIESYAPDNSRSQWMAKGSNQVILDAYNANPSSMSASLRNAAPRLNADETLYVAGDLFELGDYAEQAHQEMVDLMQELGIVHAVLVGPLFAATKHPYTSVLRTDDLAEAWSQDPPSCRSIWVKGSRGMALERAVNALAPTA
;
A
#
# COMPACT_ATOMS: atom_id res chain seq x y z
N HIS A 1 -33.43 11.57 6.06
CA HIS A 1 -32.69 11.81 7.31
C HIS A 1 -33.08 10.77 8.32
N PHE A 2 -32.13 9.96 8.78
CA PHE A 2 -32.39 8.82 9.67
C PHE A 2 -32.39 9.21 11.16
N GLY A 3 -32.29 10.52 11.50
CA GLY A 3 -32.39 11.04 12.85
C GLY A 3 -31.27 10.60 13.81
N VAL A 4 -30.16 10.07 13.29
CA VAL A 4 -29.03 9.64 14.14
C VAL A 4 -28.23 10.87 14.58
N PRO A 5 -27.99 11.08 15.89
CA PRO A 5 -27.19 12.18 16.40
C PRO A 5 -25.74 12.14 15.87
N ALA A 6 -25.16 13.31 15.57
CA ALA A 6 -23.81 13.43 15.04
C ALA A 6 -22.74 12.76 15.93
N ALA A 7 -22.93 12.78 17.25
CA ALA A 7 -22.03 12.12 18.21
C ALA A 7 -22.00 10.59 18.01
N GLN A 8 -23.18 9.97 17.82
CA GLN A 8 -23.28 8.53 17.56
C GLN A 8 -22.67 8.14 16.20
N ILE A 9 -22.86 9.00 15.18
CA ILE A 9 -22.22 8.80 13.87
C ILE A 9 -20.70 8.84 14.02
N ARG A 10 -20.16 9.80 14.73
CA ARG A 10 -18.73 9.94 14.99
C ARG A 10 -18.19 8.71 15.73
N GLU A 11 -18.83 8.32 16.84
CA GLU A 11 -18.42 7.16 17.64
C GLU A 11 -18.41 5.87 16.79
N ALA A 12 -19.44 5.66 15.97
CA ALA A 12 -19.51 4.49 15.08
C ALA A 12 -18.39 4.49 14.03
N ILE A 13 -18.02 5.67 13.48
CA ILE A 13 -16.94 5.79 12.50
C ILE A 13 -15.57 5.59 13.18
N GLU A 14 -15.37 6.20 14.35
CA GLU A 14 -14.11 6.10 15.09
C GLU A 14 -13.85 4.69 15.65
N SER A 15 -14.91 3.94 15.97
CA SER A 15 -14.82 2.55 16.46
C SER A 15 -14.72 1.51 15.33
N TYR A 16 -14.94 1.92 14.08
CA TYR A 16 -14.88 1.01 12.94
C TYR A 16 -13.44 0.60 12.63
N ALA A 17 -13.11 -0.67 12.83
CA ALA A 17 -11.84 -1.27 12.42
C ALA A 17 -12.08 -2.13 11.15
N PRO A 18 -11.57 -1.73 9.98
CA PRO A 18 -11.69 -2.56 8.78
C PRO A 18 -10.86 -3.85 8.92
N ASP A 19 -11.43 -4.97 8.47
CA ASP A 19 -10.80 -6.31 8.55
C ASP A 19 -10.58 -6.98 7.17
N ASN A 20 -10.87 -6.25 6.09
CA ASN A 20 -10.92 -6.78 4.72
C ASN A 20 -9.89 -6.16 3.77
N SER A 21 -8.71 -5.84 4.23
CA SER A 21 -7.63 -5.19 3.46
C SER A 21 -8.03 -3.82 2.86
N ARG A 22 -8.96 -3.11 3.51
CA ARG A 22 -9.37 -1.75 3.13
C ARG A 22 -8.87 -0.77 4.17
N SER A 23 -7.74 -0.11 3.89
CA SER A 23 -7.07 0.82 4.81
C SER A 23 -6.91 0.24 6.23
N GLN A 24 -6.64 -1.05 6.31
CA GLN A 24 -6.53 -1.78 7.57
C GLN A 24 -5.19 -1.46 8.24
N TRP A 25 -5.23 -1.06 9.51
CA TRP A 25 -4.04 -0.86 10.33
C TRP A 25 -3.75 -2.10 11.15
N MET A 26 -2.51 -2.56 11.12
CA MET A 26 -2.08 -3.72 11.91
C MET A 26 -0.60 -3.60 12.30
N ALA A 27 -0.25 -4.19 13.45
CA ALA A 27 1.15 -4.35 13.84
C ALA A 27 1.69 -5.69 13.30
N LYS A 28 2.89 -5.66 12.74
CA LYS A 28 3.63 -6.84 12.25
C LYS A 28 5.11 -6.71 12.63
N GLY A 29 5.55 -7.53 13.59
CA GLY A 29 6.87 -7.34 14.20
C GLY A 29 7.00 -5.95 14.80
N SER A 30 8.05 -5.22 14.45
CA SER A 30 8.26 -3.83 14.87
C SER A 30 7.55 -2.80 13.98
N ASN A 31 6.82 -3.23 12.93
CA ASN A 31 6.26 -2.35 11.92
C ASN A 31 4.77 -2.08 12.14
N GLN A 32 4.34 -0.86 11.84
CA GLN A 32 2.94 -0.48 11.64
C GLN A 32 2.60 -0.64 10.15
N VAL A 33 1.68 -1.53 9.81
CA VAL A 33 1.27 -1.79 8.42
C VAL A 33 -0.08 -1.14 8.14
N ILE A 34 -0.15 -0.39 7.05
CA ILE A 34 -1.40 0.14 6.48
C ILE A 34 -1.68 -0.67 5.21
N LEU A 35 -2.58 -1.64 5.31
CA LEU A 35 -2.94 -2.53 4.21
C LEU A 35 -4.21 -2.05 3.51
N ASP A 36 -4.08 -1.62 2.25
CA ASP A 36 -5.18 -1.20 1.37
C ASP A 36 -5.11 -1.96 0.03
N ALA A 37 -5.20 -3.28 0.09
CA ALA A 37 -5.01 -4.20 -1.03
C ALA A 37 -6.31 -4.90 -1.48
N TYR A 38 -7.48 -4.36 -1.14
CA TYR A 38 -8.76 -4.91 -1.60
C TYR A 38 -9.01 -4.61 -3.08
N ASN A 39 -8.74 -3.39 -3.52
CA ASN A 39 -8.78 -2.96 -4.91
C ASN A 39 -7.99 -1.67 -5.09
N ALA A 40 -7.43 -1.47 -6.29
CA ALA A 40 -6.74 -0.25 -6.64
C ALA A 40 -7.00 0.12 -8.10
N ASN A 41 -7.14 1.43 -8.33
CA ASN A 41 -7.12 2.07 -9.63
C ASN A 41 -6.29 3.36 -9.52
N PRO A 42 -5.93 4.03 -10.64
CA PRO A 42 -5.07 5.21 -10.61
C PRO A 42 -5.56 6.31 -9.67
N SER A 43 -6.86 6.62 -9.67
CA SER A 43 -7.42 7.67 -8.82
C SER A 43 -7.37 7.32 -7.34
N SER A 44 -7.72 6.10 -6.95
CA SER A 44 -7.66 5.65 -5.56
C SER A 44 -6.22 5.49 -5.06
N MET A 45 -5.29 5.07 -5.92
CA MET A 45 -3.86 4.99 -5.61
C MET A 45 -3.30 6.40 -5.37
N SER A 46 -3.53 7.33 -6.29
CA SER A 46 -3.11 8.73 -6.17
C SER A 46 -3.66 9.39 -4.90
N ALA A 47 -4.95 9.24 -4.62
CA ALA A 47 -5.58 9.78 -3.42
C ALA A 47 -4.95 9.21 -2.13
N SER A 48 -4.68 7.91 -2.11
CA SER A 48 -4.05 7.23 -0.97
C SER A 48 -2.60 7.69 -0.76
N LEU A 49 -1.80 7.82 -1.82
CA LEU A 49 -0.42 8.33 -1.76
C LEU A 49 -0.39 9.78 -1.24
N ARG A 50 -1.23 10.67 -1.78
CA ARG A 50 -1.33 12.07 -1.34
C ARG A 50 -1.81 12.21 0.10
N ASN A 51 -2.59 11.27 0.60
CA ASN A 51 -3.02 11.23 1.99
C ASN A 51 -1.94 10.68 2.93
N ALA A 52 -1.21 9.65 2.51
CA ALA A 52 -0.22 8.96 3.34
C ALA A 52 1.10 9.75 3.43
N ALA A 53 1.63 10.24 2.32
CA ALA A 53 2.96 10.86 2.26
C ALA A 53 3.16 12.02 3.26
N PRO A 54 2.23 12.98 3.43
CA PRO A 54 2.43 14.07 4.40
C PRO A 54 2.24 13.66 5.87
N ARG A 55 1.73 12.45 6.13
CA ARG A 55 1.42 11.96 7.49
C ARG A 55 2.42 10.95 8.01
N LEU A 56 3.16 10.30 7.12
CA LEU A 56 4.15 9.29 7.44
C LEU A 56 5.55 9.87 7.30
N ASN A 57 6.47 9.45 8.14
CA ASN A 57 7.86 9.86 8.04
C ASN A 57 8.50 9.21 6.81
N ALA A 58 9.00 10.02 5.87
CA ALA A 58 9.56 9.56 4.61
C ALA A 58 10.76 8.60 4.80
N ASP A 59 11.61 8.87 5.80
CA ASP A 59 12.82 8.07 6.07
C ASP A 59 12.52 6.76 6.81
N GLU A 60 11.32 6.65 7.42
CA GLU A 60 10.93 5.50 8.24
C GLU A 60 9.77 4.72 7.62
N THR A 61 9.33 5.07 6.41
CA THR A 61 8.19 4.44 5.75
C THR A 61 8.62 3.73 4.48
N LEU A 62 8.27 2.45 4.38
CA LEU A 62 8.35 1.66 3.16
C LEU A 62 7.00 1.67 2.44
N TYR A 63 6.98 2.13 1.18
CA TYR A 63 5.81 2.08 0.33
C TYR A 63 5.84 0.83 -0.56
N VAL A 64 4.76 0.07 -0.57
CA VAL A 64 4.60 -1.11 -1.44
C VAL A 64 3.44 -0.87 -2.39
N ALA A 65 3.76 -0.69 -3.65
CA ALA A 65 2.78 -0.44 -4.71
C ALA A 65 2.70 -1.66 -5.66
N GLY A 66 1.55 -2.30 -5.71
CA GLY A 66 1.28 -3.42 -6.62
C GLY A 66 0.55 -2.98 -7.88
N ASP A 67 0.72 -3.73 -8.96
CA ASP A 67 0.12 -3.44 -10.26
C ASP A 67 -1.37 -3.11 -10.18
N LEU A 68 -1.77 -2.19 -11.06
CA LEU A 68 -3.15 -1.77 -11.28
C LEU A 68 -3.71 -2.51 -12.48
N PHE A 69 -4.78 -3.27 -12.27
CA PHE A 69 -5.39 -4.09 -13.33
C PHE A 69 -6.55 -3.37 -14.03
N GLU A 70 -7.00 -3.96 -15.13
CA GLU A 70 -8.18 -3.52 -15.90
C GLU A 70 -8.03 -2.13 -16.54
N LEU A 71 -6.81 -1.71 -16.85
CA LEU A 71 -6.53 -0.39 -17.43
C LEU A 71 -6.42 -0.41 -18.97
N GLY A 72 -6.43 -1.60 -19.60
CA GLY A 72 -6.28 -1.71 -21.06
C GLY A 72 -5.02 -1.00 -21.57
N ASP A 73 -5.13 -0.27 -22.68
CA ASP A 73 -4.01 0.44 -23.31
C ASP A 73 -3.44 1.59 -22.47
N TYR A 74 -4.15 2.02 -21.43
CA TYR A 74 -3.69 3.06 -20.50
C TYR A 74 -2.75 2.53 -19.42
N ALA A 75 -2.56 1.21 -19.30
CA ALA A 75 -1.84 0.59 -18.20
C ALA A 75 -0.40 1.11 -18.02
N GLU A 76 0.39 1.16 -19.09
CA GLU A 76 1.78 1.61 -19.06
C GLU A 76 1.88 3.06 -18.57
N GLN A 77 1.06 3.95 -19.14
CA GLN A 77 1.03 5.36 -18.77
C GLN A 77 0.59 5.55 -17.33
N ALA A 78 -0.45 4.85 -16.88
CA ALA A 78 -0.97 4.96 -15.51
C ALA A 78 0.07 4.55 -14.46
N HIS A 79 0.83 3.48 -14.72
CA HIS A 79 1.89 3.05 -13.79
C HIS A 79 3.03 4.06 -13.74
N GLN A 80 3.43 4.64 -14.88
CA GLN A 80 4.44 5.71 -14.90
C GLN A 80 3.95 6.95 -14.14
N GLU A 81 2.70 7.37 -14.34
CA GLU A 81 2.11 8.50 -13.60
C GLU A 81 2.12 8.27 -12.07
N MET A 82 1.90 7.04 -11.62
CA MET A 82 1.98 6.72 -10.19
C MET A 82 3.40 6.80 -9.65
N VAL A 83 4.38 6.33 -10.42
CA VAL A 83 5.80 6.46 -10.07
C VAL A 83 6.23 7.92 -10.01
N ASP A 84 5.84 8.71 -11.01
CA ASP A 84 6.16 10.14 -11.06
C ASP A 84 5.54 10.87 -9.85
N LEU A 85 4.30 10.52 -9.49
CA LEU A 85 3.64 11.03 -8.29
C LEU A 85 4.37 10.64 -7.00
N MET A 86 4.86 9.40 -6.89
CA MET A 86 5.63 8.96 -5.71
C MET A 86 6.91 9.78 -5.56
N GLN A 87 7.59 10.09 -6.67
CA GLN A 87 8.77 10.96 -6.66
C GLN A 87 8.42 12.43 -6.32
N GLU A 88 7.33 12.97 -6.90
CA GLU A 88 6.81 14.32 -6.56
C GLU A 88 6.52 14.46 -5.07
N LEU A 89 5.97 13.40 -4.45
CA LEU A 89 5.65 13.36 -3.02
C LEU A 89 6.86 13.12 -2.11
N GLY A 90 8.06 12.99 -2.66
CA GLY A 90 9.29 12.77 -1.91
C GLY A 90 9.39 11.39 -1.25
N ILE A 91 8.72 10.38 -1.82
CA ILE A 91 8.81 9.00 -1.33
C ILE A 91 10.21 8.47 -1.66
N VAL A 92 10.97 8.12 -0.62
CA VAL A 92 12.37 7.68 -0.72
C VAL A 92 12.47 6.15 -0.82
N HIS A 93 11.69 5.44 0.00
CA HIS A 93 11.75 3.99 0.09
C HIS A 93 10.48 3.35 -0.45
N ALA A 94 10.61 2.61 -1.56
CA ALA A 94 9.49 1.86 -2.11
C ALA A 94 9.92 0.54 -2.73
N VAL A 95 8.98 -0.41 -2.72
CA VAL A 95 9.02 -1.65 -3.49
C VAL A 95 7.83 -1.67 -4.43
N LEU A 96 8.11 -1.79 -5.72
CA LEU A 96 7.11 -1.93 -6.77
C LEU A 96 6.90 -3.41 -7.09
N VAL A 97 5.66 -3.86 -7.08
CA VAL A 97 5.32 -5.29 -7.22
C VAL A 97 4.49 -5.52 -8.47
N GLY A 98 5.03 -6.28 -9.40
CA GLY A 98 4.37 -6.67 -10.63
C GLY A 98 5.10 -6.20 -11.88
N PRO A 99 4.83 -6.86 -13.03
CA PRO A 99 5.52 -6.58 -14.28
C PRO A 99 5.24 -5.18 -14.85
N LEU A 100 4.05 -4.60 -14.60
CA LEU A 100 3.69 -3.29 -15.13
C LEU A 100 4.46 -2.18 -14.42
N PHE A 101 4.53 -2.22 -13.09
CA PHE A 101 5.39 -1.30 -12.35
C PHE A 101 6.88 -1.53 -12.62
N ALA A 102 7.33 -2.78 -12.71
CA ALA A 102 8.73 -3.09 -13.02
C ALA A 102 9.18 -2.57 -14.41
N ALA A 103 8.25 -2.39 -15.34
CA ALA A 103 8.53 -1.84 -16.67
C ALA A 103 8.62 -0.29 -16.69
N THR A 104 8.23 0.40 -15.62
CA THR A 104 8.32 1.87 -15.54
C THR A 104 9.76 2.36 -15.33
N LYS A 105 10.00 3.63 -15.55
CA LYS A 105 11.27 4.30 -15.20
C LYS A 105 11.20 4.76 -13.75
N HIS A 106 11.94 4.11 -12.85
CA HIS A 106 11.88 4.39 -11.41
C HIS A 106 13.22 4.20 -10.70
N PRO A 107 13.45 4.86 -9.55
CA PRO A 107 14.64 4.67 -8.72
C PRO A 107 14.46 3.57 -7.65
N TYR A 108 13.30 2.93 -7.56
CA TYR A 108 12.91 2.02 -6.49
C TYR A 108 13.30 0.56 -6.76
N THR A 109 13.26 -0.27 -5.73
CA THR A 109 13.33 -1.73 -5.90
C THR A 109 12.05 -2.24 -6.56
N SER A 110 12.16 -3.23 -7.45
CA SER A 110 11.01 -3.90 -8.02
C SER A 110 11.13 -5.41 -7.96
N VAL A 111 9.99 -6.09 -7.80
CA VAL A 111 9.84 -7.55 -7.86
C VAL A 111 8.67 -7.89 -8.77
N LEU A 112 8.75 -9.02 -9.47
CA LEU A 112 7.72 -9.37 -10.45
C LEU A 112 6.46 -9.98 -9.83
N ARG A 113 6.57 -10.56 -8.63
CA ARG A 113 5.45 -11.26 -7.99
C ARG A 113 5.43 -11.00 -6.49
N THR A 114 4.23 -11.01 -5.93
CA THR A 114 4.03 -10.91 -4.47
C THR A 114 4.71 -12.02 -3.71
N ASP A 115 4.79 -13.23 -4.29
CA ASP A 115 5.44 -14.37 -3.64
C ASP A 115 6.95 -14.16 -3.49
N ASP A 116 7.60 -13.51 -4.47
CA ASP A 116 9.02 -13.19 -4.41
C ASP A 116 9.29 -12.18 -3.25
N LEU A 117 8.37 -11.22 -3.07
CA LEU A 117 8.43 -10.27 -1.93
C LEU A 117 8.17 -10.98 -0.59
N ALA A 118 7.20 -11.89 -0.54
CA ALA A 118 6.86 -12.65 0.65
C ALA A 118 8.02 -13.54 1.09
N GLU A 119 8.70 -14.19 0.15
CA GLU A 119 9.89 -14.99 0.43
C GLU A 119 11.03 -14.13 0.98
N ALA A 120 11.34 -13.01 0.33
CA ALA A 120 12.35 -12.07 0.79
C ALA A 120 12.05 -11.56 2.21
N TRP A 121 10.82 -11.18 2.50
CA TRP A 121 10.42 -10.68 3.83
C TRP A 121 10.35 -11.76 4.92
N SER A 122 10.20 -13.02 4.54
CA SER A 122 10.30 -14.13 5.50
C SER A 122 11.72 -14.38 5.98
N GLN A 123 12.70 -14.04 5.15
CA GLN A 123 14.13 -14.24 5.44
C GLN A 123 14.76 -12.99 6.06
N ASP A 124 14.44 -11.82 5.52
CA ASP A 124 14.96 -10.53 5.94
C ASP A 124 13.81 -9.49 5.95
N PRO A 125 13.03 -9.41 7.04
CA PRO A 125 11.92 -8.49 7.13
C PRO A 125 12.40 -7.04 7.18
N PRO A 126 11.67 -6.11 6.55
CA PRO A 126 12.03 -4.70 6.57
C PRO A 126 12.06 -4.15 7.99
N SER A 127 13.13 -3.43 8.32
CA SER A 127 13.29 -2.72 9.58
C SER A 127 12.93 -1.25 9.38
N CYS A 128 11.63 -0.97 9.33
CA CYS A 128 11.08 0.37 9.22
C CYS A 128 9.94 0.56 10.22
N ARG A 129 9.51 1.80 10.44
CA ARG A 129 8.45 2.11 11.39
C ARG A 129 7.05 1.91 10.80
N SER A 130 6.91 2.20 9.51
CA SER A 130 5.63 2.12 8.80
C SER A 130 5.79 1.41 7.46
N ILE A 131 4.80 0.60 7.09
CA ILE A 131 4.69 -0.03 5.77
C ILE A 131 3.32 0.33 5.21
N TRP A 132 3.30 1.09 4.11
CA TRP A 132 2.08 1.39 3.36
C TRP A 132 1.98 0.43 2.17
N VAL A 133 0.85 -0.26 2.02
CA VAL A 133 0.66 -1.31 1.01
C VAL A 133 -0.61 -1.05 0.23
N LYS A 134 -0.51 -0.89 -1.10
CA LYS A 134 -1.67 -0.76 -1.98
C LYS A 134 -1.42 -1.37 -3.36
N GLY A 135 -2.46 -2.02 -3.90
CA GLY A 135 -2.44 -2.63 -5.23
C GLY A 135 -3.79 -3.26 -5.57
N SER A 136 -3.93 -3.73 -6.80
CA SER A 136 -5.12 -4.45 -7.24
C SER A 136 -5.31 -5.76 -6.47
N ARG A 137 -6.56 -6.18 -6.28
CA ARG A 137 -6.91 -7.40 -5.54
C ARG A 137 -6.15 -8.64 -6.03
N GLY A 138 -6.00 -8.78 -7.34
CA GLY A 138 -5.30 -9.92 -7.95
C GLY A 138 -3.81 -9.99 -7.64
N MET A 139 -3.20 -8.91 -7.11
CA MET A 139 -1.82 -8.92 -6.63
C MET A 139 -1.65 -9.70 -5.33
N ALA A 140 -2.72 -9.84 -4.53
CA ALA A 140 -2.71 -10.54 -3.25
C ALA A 140 -1.58 -10.08 -2.31
N LEU A 141 -1.35 -8.76 -2.20
CA LEU A 141 -0.23 -8.17 -1.44
C LEU A 141 -0.28 -8.50 0.05
N GLU A 142 -1.46 -8.88 0.58
CA GLU A 142 -1.62 -9.37 1.94
C GLU A 142 -0.75 -10.61 2.23
N ARG A 143 -0.34 -11.37 1.21
CA ARG A 143 0.56 -12.53 1.37
C ARG A 143 1.96 -12.10 1.81
N ALA A 144 2.50 -11.04 1.23
CA ALA A 144 3.77 -10.47 1.66
C ALA A 144 3.68 -9.89 3.08
N VAL A 145 2.59 -9.20 3.42
CA VAL A 145 2.35 -8.70 4.78
C VAL A 145 2.23 -9.83 5.80
N ASN A 146 1.62 -10.95 5.43
CA ASN A 146 1.49 -12.12 6.31
C ASN A 146 2.81 -12.90 6.48
N ALA A 147 3.79 -12.72 5.59
CA ALA A 147 5.13 -13.26 5.75
C ALA A 147 5.98 -12.51 6.80
N LEU A 148 5.57 -11.29 7.17
CA LEU A 148 6.17 -10.58 8.30
C LEU A 148 5.83 -11.31 9.60
N ALA A 149 6.79 -11.43 10.51
CA ALA A 149 6.58 -12.07 11.80
C ALA A 149 5.39 -11.43 12.55
N PRO A 150 4.58 -12.22 13.27
CA PRO A 150 3.59 -11.66 14.18
C PRO A 150 4.28 -10.83 15.26
N THR A 151 3.59 -9.80 15.75
CA THR A 151 4.05 -9.08 16.94
C THR A 151 4.13 -10.06 18.09
N ALA A 152 5.28 -10.13 18.75
CA ALA A 152 5.49 -10.99 19.91
C ALA A 152 4.63 -10.50 21.10
#